data_93e53fc6983356bd9b637008e9baab50
#
_entry.id   93e53fc6983356bd9b637008e9baab50
#
_cell.length_a   1.000
_cell.length_b   1.000
_cell.length_c   1.000
_cell.angle_alpha   90.00
_cell.angle_beta   90.00
_cell.angle_gamma   90.00
#
_symmetry.space_group_name_H-M   'P 1'
#
loop_
_entity.id
_entity.type
_entity.pdbx_description
1 polymer ?
#
loop_
_entity_poly.entity_id
_entity_poly.type
_entity_poly.pdbx_seq_one_letter_code
_entity_poly.pdbx_strand_id
1 'polypeptide(L)'
;MKKIVTLILTIILGVNTIGCNTISSSKDVKIISGNSLDGISICKLAKKEDNIEKGYKTTYLIEGNGENLEKSLNNKEFDIALVPTDIAAKIYNENSSYQIAASIGQGSYYLVTSDPSITGFNSTLVNKEVALIQENSMIDTTVKAILKENNVDESLVNYKYTNTAPELVTELALGKVRTGIVPETSLATLLYKHSGLKILSSTNKAYEEAFSILGGYPQFSVVVKKDFATGNKEYVDTFLLNLKESIDFVNDNPLQAGAYGEELNIPIKPQVLSRAIKRCNLEFILVDEFKKNYEEYFNILYNYNNEAVGGTVPDESIYYK
;
A
#
# COMPACT_ATOMS: atom_id res chain seq x y z
N MET A 1 49.06 48.10 71.98
CA MET A 1 49.48 47.72 70.62
C MET A 1 48.36 46.88 69.98
N LYS A 2 47.56 47.52 69.14
CA LYS A 2 46.46 46.85 68.47
C LYS A 2 46.90 46.44 67.05
N LYS A 3 46.90 45.17 66.75
CA LYS A 3 47.16 44.63 65.41
C LYS A 3 45.87 44.73 64.57
N ILE A 4 45.98 45.50 63.52
CA ILE A 4 44.92 45.59 62.48
C ILE A 4 45.14 44.42 61.53
N VAL A 5 44.17 43.55 61.41
CA VAL A 5 44.11 42.45 60.38
C VAL A 5 43.28 42.97 59.22
N THR A 6 43.92 43.22 58.09
CA THR A 6 43.27 43.59 56.84
C THR A 6 42.76 42.33 56.16
N LEU A 7 41.43 42.20 56.02
CA LEU A 7 40.78 41.13 55.32
C LEU A 7 40.65 41.50 53.83
N ILE A 8 41.42 40.84 52.99
CA ILE A 8 41.30 40.99 51.53
C ILE A 8 40.13 40.10 51.04
N LEU A 9 39.03 40.71 50.61
CA LEU A 9 37.88 40.04 50.03
C LEU A 9 38.14 39.86 48.53
N THR A 10 38.46 38.64 48.10
CA THR A 10 38.62 38.31 46.68
C THR A 10 37.23 37.96 46.11
N ILE A 11 36.68 38.86 45.30
CA ILE A 11 35.42 38.60 44.57
C ILE A 11 35.75 37.74 43.36
N ILE A 12 35.41 36.45 43.37
CA ILE A 12 35.44 35.57 42.24
C ILE A 12 34.19 35.82 41.43
N LEU A 13 34.29 36.57 40.33
CA LEU A 13 33.24 36.62 39.30
C LEU A 13 33.15 35.25 38.61
N GLY A 14 32.24 34.39 39.06
CA GLY A 14 31.87 33.20 38.32
C GLY A 14 31.11 33.59 37.04
N VAL A 15 31.76 33.48 35.91
CA VAL A 15 31.08 33.54 34.60
C VAL A 15 30.25 32.25 34.46
N ASN A 16 28.99 32.36 34.80
CA ASN A 16 28.01 31.32 34.45
C ASN A 16 27.81 31.37 32.93
N THR A 17 28.52 30.55 32.17
CA THR A 17 28.14 30.23 30.81
C THR A 17 26.86 29.36 30.89
N ILE A 18 25.73 30.03 30.79
CA ILE A 18 24.45 29.35 30.52
C ILE A 18 24.61 28.80 29.10
N GLY A 19 25.09 27.57 29.01
CA GLY A 19 24.93 26.77 27.80
C GLY A 19 23.44 26.62 27.55
N CYS A 20 22.87 27.38 26.63
CA CYS A 20 21.59 27.05 26.05
C CYS A 20 21.71 25.69 25.36
N ASN A 21 21.46 24.61 26.10
CA ASN A 21 21.02 23.38 25.49
C ASN A 21 19.65 23.68 24.91
N THR A 22 19.60 24.14 23.66
CA THR A 22 18.42 24.03 22.86
C THR A 22 18.11 22.54 22.74
N ILE A 23 17.23 22.04 23.60
CA ILE A 23 16.57 20.79 23.36
C ILE A 23 15.78 21.04 22.06
N SER A 24 16.36 20.66 20.94
CA SER A 24 15.67 20.62 19.67
C SER A 24 14.52 19.64 19.86
N SER A 25 13.32 20.14 20.09
CA SER A 25 12.12 19.30 20.10
C SER A 25 12.00 18.67 18.73
N SER A 26 12.14 17.34 18.65
CA SER A 26 11.87 16.61 17.41
C SER A 26 10.40 16.77 17.05
N LYS A 27 10.12 16.97 15.76
CA LYS A 27 8.76 16.91 15.22
C LYS A 27 8.33 15.44 15.11
N ASP A 28 7.21 15.09 15.69
CA ASP A 28 6.64 13.75 15.54
C ASP A 28 6.01 13.62 14.16
N VAL A 29 6.32 12.52 13.46
CA VAL A 29 5.70 12.12 12.18
C VAL A 29 5.08 10.74 12.33
N LYS A 30 3.83 10.62 11.95
CA LYS A 30 3.06 9.38 12.05
C LYS A 30 2.79 8.81 10.67
N ILE A 31 3.19 7.56 10.47
CA ILE A 31 2.98 6.82 9.22
C ILE A 31 2.12 5.61 9.49
N ILE A 32 1.09 5.39 8.66
CA ILE A 32 0.25 4.20 8.73
C ILE A 32 0.30 3.42 7.41
N SER A 33 0.20 2.12 7.49
CA SER A 33 0.10 1.24 6.33
C SER A 33 -0.86 0.09 6.61
N GLY A 34 -1.42 -0.50 5.57
CA GLY A 34 -2.09 -1.79 5.66
C GLY A 34 -1.12 -2.91 6.06
N ASN A 35 -1.65 -4.12 6.27
CA ASN A 35 -0.87 -5.29 6.69
C ASN A 35 -0.60 -6.29 5.54
N SER A 36 -0.56 -5.81 4.30
CA SER A 36 -0.28 -6.62 3.11
C SER A 36 1.03 -6.19 2.41
N LEU A 37 1.06 -6.10 1.09
CA LEU A 37 2.24 -5.67 0.34
C LEU A 37 2.61 -4.21 0.63
N ASP A 38 1.64 -3.36 0.94
CA ASP A 38 1.84 -1.99 1.40
C ASP A 38 2.65 -1.94 2.70
N GLY A 39 2.30 -2.77 3.69
CA GLY A 39 3.07 -2.90 4.94
C GLY A 39 4.48 -3.49 4.72
N ILE A 40 4.61 -4.48 3.85
CA ILE A 40 5.92 -5.05 3.50
C ILE A 40 6.82 -3.98 2.85
N SER A 41 6.26 -3.08 2.06
CA SER A 41 7.01 -2.01 1.38
C SER A 41 7.81 -1.13 2.34
N ILE A 42 7.31 -0.88 3.55
CA ILE A 42 7.98 -0.06 4.57
C ILE A 42 8.77 -0.85 5.61
N CYS A 43 8.84 -2.18 5.50
CA CYS A 43 9.39 -3.02 6.57
C CYS A 43 10.85 -2.69 6.93
N LYS A 44 11.69 -2.36 5.94
CA LYS A 44 13.08 -1.94 6.17
C LYS A 44 13.16 -0.62 6.92
N LEU A 45 12.28 0.35 6.59
CA LEU A 45 12.22 1.64 7.26
C LEU A 45 11.74 1.51 8.70
N ALA A 46 10.65 0.76 8.91
CA ALA A 46 10.07 0.56 10.22
C ALA A 46 10.98 -0.25 11.18
N LYS A 47 11.94 -1.02 10.64
CA LYS A 47 12.95 -1.75 11.42
C LYS A 47 14.18 -0.93 11.75
N LYS A 48 14.47 0.12 11.01
CA LYS A 48 15.55 1.05 11.38
C LYS A 48 15.05 1.94 12.51
N GLU A 49 15.76 1.97 13.63
CA GLU A 49 15.49 2.93 14.72
C GLU A 49 15.93 4.37 14.33
N ASP A 50 16.60 4.52 13.20
CA ASP A 50 17.08 5.80 12.70
C ASP A 50 15.92 6.64 12.16
N ASN A 51 15.89 7.90 12.55
CA ASN A 51 14.95 8.87 11.99
C ASN A 51 15.26 9.09 10.50
N ILE A 52 14.21 9.22 9.69
CA ILE A 52 14.31 9.50 8.24
C ILE A 52 15.14 10.78 8.03
N GLU A 53 14.92 11.78 8.88
CA GLU A 53 15.60 13.07 8.84
C GLU A 53 15.88 13.59 10.24
N LYS A 54 16.99 14.31 10.41
CA LYS A 54 17.40 14.92 11.68
C LYS A 54 16.35 15.95 12.14
N GLY A 55 15.95 15.87 13.39
CA GLY A 55 14.95 16.75 13.98
C GLY A 55 13.51 16.23 13.87
N TYR A 56 13.33 15.02 13.32
CA TYR A 56 12.04 14.34 13.27
C TYR A 56 12.10 13.02 14.04
N LYS A 57 10.98 12.63 14.60
CA LYS A 57 10.75 11.30 15.20
C LYS A 57 9.63 10.61 14.44
N THR A 58 9.97 9.56 13.72
CA THR A 58 9.01 8.82 12.91
C THR A 58 8.45 7.62 13.68
N THR A 59 7.14 7.43 13.61
CA THR A 59 6.44 6.25 14.16
C THR A 59 5.64 5.58 13.06
N TYR A 60 5.63 4.23 13.08
CA TYR A 60 4.93 3.42 12.09
C TYR A 60 3.82 2.62 12.77
N LEU A 61 2.64 2.60 12.16
CA LEU A 61 1.52 1.76 12.54
C LEU A 61 1.13 0.85 11.37
N ILE A 62 0.99 -0.44 11.64
CA ILE A 62 0.44 -1.40 10.68
C ILE A 62 -1.01 -1.70 11.10
N GLU A 63 -1.97 -1.40 10.23
CA GLU A 63 -3.40 -1.59 10.48
C GLU A 63 -3.94 -2.69 9.54
N GLY A 64 -4.48 -3.74 10.15
CA GLY A 64 -5.01 -4.90 9.42
C GLY A 64 -6.47 -4.76 8.98
N ASN A 65 -7.18 -3.77 9.48
CA ASN A 65 -8.58 -3.52 9.16
C ASN A 65 -8.71 -2.29 8.26
N GLY A 66 -9.22 -2.47 7.02
CA GLY A 66 -9.37 -1.39 6.05
C GLY A 66 -10.29 -0.26 6.51
N GLU A 67 -11.37 -0.57 7.25
CA GLU A 67 -12.28 0.44 7.79
C GLU A 67 -11.60 1.32 8.85
N ASN A 68 -10.76 0.72 9.71
CA ASN A 68 -9.98 1.48 10.68
C ASN A 68 -8.93 2.36 10.00
N LEU A 69 -8.28 1.84 8.95
CA LEU A 69 -7.33 2.59 8.13
C LEU A 69 -8.00 3.82 7.51
N GLU A 70 -9.14 3.64 6.86
CA GLU A 70 -9.93 4.70 6.25
C GLU A 70 -10.40 5.73 7.30
N LYS A 71 -10.93 5.28 8.42
CA LYS A 71 -11.35 6.13 9.53
C LYS A 71 -10.22 6.98 10.10
N SER A 72 -9.04 6.39 10.29
CA SER A 72 -7.86 7.11 10.81
C SER A 72 -7.40 8.20 9.85
N LEU A 73 -7.50 7.98 8.53
CA LEU A 73 -7.17 8.98 7.53
C LEU A 73 -8.25 10.08 7.46
N ASN A 74 -9.52 9.73 7.54
CA ASN A 74 -10.60 10.70 7.62
C ASN A 74 -10.47 11.62 8.84
N ASN A 75 -10.01 11.08 9.96
CA ASN A 75 -9.68 11.84 11.17
C ASN A 75 -8.34 12.63 11.06
N LYS A 76 -7.57 12.47 9.97
CA LYS A 76 -6.27 13.14 9.73
C LYS A 76 -5.22 12.82 10.80
N GLU A 77 -5.26 11.61 11.36
CA GLU A 77 -4.41 11.20 12.49
C GLU A 77 -2.95 10.93 12.07
N PHE A 78 -2.71 10.69 10.77
CA PHE A 78 -1.41 10.34 10.21
C PHE A 78 -0.94 11.37 9.19
N ASP A 79 0.37 11.49 9.03
CA ASP A 79 0.98 12.46 8.11
C ASP A 79 1.27 11.84 6.74
N ILE A 80 1.57 10.53 6.73
CA ILE A 80 1.80 9.74 5.52
C ILE A 80 1.07 8.40 5.69
N ALA A 81 0.51 7.89 4.59
CA ALA A 81 -0.09 6.55 4.58
C ALA A 81 0.24 5.78 3.30
N LEU A 82 0.33 4.44 3.45
CA LEU A 82 0.41 3.50 2.34
C LEU A 82 -0.91 2.73 2.32
N VAL A 83 -1.69 2.89 1.25
CA VAL A 83 -3.09 2.44 1.21
C VAL A 83 -3.46 1.85 -0.14
N PRO A 84 -4.51 1.01 -0.21
CA PRO A 84 -5.17 0.72 -1.47
C PRO A 84 -5.59 2.00 -2.21
N THR A 85 -5.45 2.01 -3.52
CA THR A 85 -5.65 3.23 -4.34
C THR A 85 -7.09 3.74 -4.33
N ASP A 86 -8.07 2.86 -4.19
CA ASP A 86 -9.47 3.26 -4.01
C ASP A 86 -9.71 4.02 -2.70
N ILE A 87 -9.05 3.61 -1.60
CA ILE A 87 -9.09 4.35 -0.33
C ILE A 87 -8.49 5.75 -0.51
N ALA A 88 -7.37 5.88 -1.24
CA ALA A 88 -6.78 7.19 -1.52
C ALA A 88 -7.76 8.13 -2.25
N ALA A 89 -8.49 7.62 -3.25
CA ALA A 89 -9.51 8.37 -3.97
C ALA A 89 -10.69 8.77 -3.07
N LYS A 90 -11.22 7.83 -2.27
CA LYS A 90 -12.32 8.09 -1.33
C LYS A 90 -11.98 9.19 -0.34
N ILE A 91 -10.84 9.06 0.36
CA ILE A 91 -10.38 10.06 1.34
C ILE A 91 -10.19 11.43 0.69
N TYR A 92 -9.64 11.47 -0.53
CA TYR A 92 -9.51 12.72 -1.25
C TYR A 92 -10.89 13.35 -1.53
N ASN A 93 -11.84 12.60 -2.03
CA ASN A 93 -13.18 13.11 -2.35
C ASN A 93 -13.99 13.49 -1.11
N GLU A 94 -13.78 12.82 0.03
CA GLU A 94 -14.46 13.16 1.28
C GLU A 94 -13.95 14.46 1.91
N ASN A 95 -12.64 14.71 1.91
CA ASN A 95 -12.08 15.81 2.69
C ASN A 95 -10.87 16.53 2.08
N SER A 96 -10.37 16.07 0.93
CA SER A 96 -9.22 16.63 0.17
C SER A 96 -7.95 16.84 1.01
N SER A 97 -7.77 16.10 2.11
CA SER A 97 -6.67 16.30 3.06
C SER A 97 -5.37 15.63 2.67
N TYR A 98 -5.43 14.62 1.79
CA TYR A 98 -4.27 13.86 1.35
C TYR A 98 -4.06 13.99 -0.15
N GLN A 99 -2.80 13.82 -0.57
CA GLN A 99 -2.40 13.80 -1.97
C GLN A 99 -1.58 12.55 -2.24
N ILE A 100 -1.75 11.94 -3.40
CA ILE A 100 -0.96 10.79 -3.85
C ILE A 100 0.42 11.28 -4.27
N ALA A 101 1.47 10.70 -3.68
CA ALA A 101 2.87 11.03 -3.98
C ALA A 101 3.54 9.95 -4.86
N ALA A 102 3.15 8.68 -4.72
CA ALA A 102 3.72 7.58 -5.49
C ALA A 102 2.77 6.39 -5.57
N SER A 103 2.95 5.54 -6.58
CA SER A 103 2.50 4.15 -6.60
C SER A 103 3.60 3.26 -6.02
N ILE A 104 3.21 2.24 -5.26
CA ILE A 104 4.15 1.28 -4.64
C ILE A 104 3.88 -0.17 -5.03
N GLY A 105 2.91 -0.41 -5.89
CA GLY A 105 2.60 -1.73 -6.43
C GLY A 105 1.45 -1.67 -7.42
N GLN A 106 1.62 -2.41 -8.51
CA GLN A 106 0.60 -2.59 -9.54
C GLN A 106 -0.19 -3.86 -9.27
N GLY A 107 -1.24 -4.11 -10.06
CA GLY A 107 -2.14 -5.23 -9.89
C GLY A 107 -1.43 -6.57 -9.63
N SER A 108 -1.67 -7.16 -8.47
CA SER A 108 -1.02 -8.40 -8.03
C SER A 108 -2.02 -9.52 -7.70
N TYR A 109 -3.14 -9.53 -8.40
CA TYR A 109 -4.11 -10.64 -8.37
C TYR A 109 -3.97 -11.53 -9.60
N TYR A 110 -4.36 -12.79 -9.45
CA TYR A 110 -4.18 -13.81 -10.48
C TYR A 110 -5.45 -14.63 -10.67
N LEU A 111 -5.84 -14.81 -11.93
CA LEU A 111 -6.86 -15.79 -12.32
C LEU A 111 -6.24 -17.18 -12.27
N VAL A 112 -6.79 -18.01 -11.40
CA VAL A 112 -6.39 -19.41 -11.23
C VAL A 112 -7.56 -20.34 -11.44
N THR A 113 -7.29 -21.53 -12.00
CA THR A 113 -8.35 -22.52 -12.24
C THR A 113 -7.82 -23.95 -12.26
N SER A 114 -8.69 -24.88 -11.87
CA SER A 114 -8.57 -26.32 -12.16
C SER A 114 -9.51 -26.77 -13.29
N ASP A 115 -10.30 -25.86 -13.88
CA ASP A 115 -11.18 -26.13 -15.02
C ASP A 115 -10.38 -25.95 -16.32
N PRO A 116 -10.13 -27.04 -17.11
CA PRO A 116 -9.37 -26.95 -18.35
C PRO A 116 -10.08 -26.17 -19.47
N SER A 117 -11.38 -25.91 -19.33
CA SER A 117 -12.16 -25.14 -20.31
C SER A 117 -11.97 -23.62 -20.20
N ILE A 118 -11.42 -23.15 -19.08
CA ILE A 118 -11.16 -21.72 -18.84
C ILE A 118 -9.75 -21.39 -19.31
N THR A 119 -9.61 -20.34 -20.12
CA THR A 119 -8.34 -19.99 -20.76
C THR A 119 -7.84 -18.56 -20.43
N GLY A 120 -8.64 -17.74 -19.76
CA GLY A 120 -8.26 -16.37 -19.40
C GLY A 120 -9.46 -15.49 -19.07
N PHE A 121 -9.23 -14.18 -19.01
CA PHE A 121 -10.29 -13.16 -18.86
C PHE A 121 -11.05 -12.97 -20.17
N ASN A 122 -11.83 -13.96 -20.58
CA ASN A 122 -12.55 -13.99 -21.86
C ASN A 122 -13.88 -14.76 -21.74
N SER A 123 -14.54 -14.99 -22.87
CA SER A 123 -15.86 -15.66 -22.93
C SER A 123 -15.89 -17.07 -22.32
N THR A 124 -14.73 -17.68 -22.05
CA THR A 124 -14.70 -18.99 -21.36
C THR A 124 -15.12 -18.92 -19.88
N LEU A 125 -15.27 -17.71 -19.33
CA LEU A 125 -15.79 -17.48 -17.97
C LEU A 125 -17.34 -17.41 -17.94
N VAL A 126 -18.01 -17.25 -19.07
CA VAL A 126 -19.48 -17.20 -19.14
C VAL A 126 -20.09 -18.50 -18.59
N ASN A 127 -21.09 -18.35 -17.71
CA ASN A 127 -21.75 -19.42 -16.97
C ASN A 127 -20.80 -20.26 -16.07
N LYS A 128 -19.63 -19.74 -15.75
CA LYS A 128 -18.69 -20.36 -14.79
C LYS A 128 -18.77 -19.69 -13.44
N GLU A 129 -18.58 -20.47 -12.38
CA GLU A 129 -18.40 -19.95 -11.04
C GLU A 129 -16.96 -19.42 -10.89
N VAL A 130 -16.83 -18.14 -10.51
CA VAL A 130 -15.56 -17.46 -10.25
C VAL A 130 -15.59 -16.85 -8.86
N ALA A 131 -14.69 -17.31 -7.99
CA ALA A 131 -14.63 -16.81 -6.63
C ALA A 131 -13.71 -15.59 -6.51
N LEU A 132 -14.17 -14.57 -5.78
CA LEU A 132 -13.44 -13.32 -5.47
C LEU A 132 -13.58 -12.97 -4.00
N ILE A 133 -12.78 -11.97 -3.58
CA ILE A 133 -12.88 -11.38 -2.24
C ILE A 133 -13.76 -10.14 -2.33
N GLN A 134 -14.79 -10.07 -1.50
CA GLN A 134 -15.66 -8.90 -1.29
C GLN A 134 -16.28 -8.33 -2.57
N GLU A 135 -17.58 -8.40 -2.64
CA GLU A 135 -18.35 -7.74 -3.68
C GLU A 135 -18.13 -6.22 -3.64
N ASN A 136 -18.12 -5.60 -4.80
CA ASN A 136 -17.88 -4.16 -4.98
C ASN A 136 -16.50 -3.66 -4.50
N SER A 137 -15.57 -4.57 -4.21
CA SER A 137 -14.17 -4.20 -3.93
C SER A 137 -13.47 -3.69 -5.20
N MET A 138 -12.34 -3.02 -5.01
CA MET A 138 -11.49 -2.56 -6.12
C MET A 138 -11.17 -3.68 -7.12
N ILE A 139 -10.86 -4.90 -6.63
CA ILE A 139 -10.54 -6.02 -7.51
C ILE A 139 -11.76 -6.57 -8.25
N ASP A 140 -12.92 -6.64 -7.61
CA ASP A 140 -14.18 -7.05 -8.25
C ASP A 140 -14.52 -6.08 -9.40
N THR A 141 -14.48 -4.78 -9.13
CA THR A 141 -14.70 -3.73 -10.12
C THR A 141 -13.70 -3.84 -11.29
N THR A 142 -12.41 -4.04 -10.99
CA THR A 142 -11.36 -4.17 -12.02
C THR A 142 -11.60 -5.40 -12.91
N VAL A 143 -11.95 -6.55 -12.33
CA VAL A 143 -12.22 -7.78 -13.09
C VAL A 143 -13.43 -7.62 -14.00
N LYS A 144 -14.52 -7.05 -13.51
CA LYS A 144 -15.72 -6.76 -14.31
C LYS A 144 -15.40 -5.82 -15.47
N ALA A 145 -14.62 -4.78 -15.22
CA ALA A 145 -14.14 -3.85 -16.24
C ALA A 145 -13.33 -4.57 -17.34
N ILE A 146 -12.35 -5.39 -16.95
CA ILE A 146 -11.53 -6.19 -17.90
C ILE A 146 -12.42 -7.09 -18.76
N LEU A 147 -13.38 -7.78 -18.15
CA LEU A 147 -14.27 -8.69 -18.89
C LEU A 147 -15.11 -7.93 -19.92
N LYS A 148 -15.70 -6.81 -19.53
CA LYS A 148 -16.52 -5.99 -20.44
C LYS A 148 -15.71 -5.44 -21.59
N GLU A 149 -14.49 -4.96 -21.35
CA GLU A 149 -13.59 -4.47 -22.41
C GLU A 149 -13.19 -5.61 -23.38
N ASN A 150 -13.09 -6.83 -22.85
CA ASN A 150 -12.89 -8.04 -23.66
C ASN A 150 -14.18 -8.56 -24.31
N ASN A 151 -15.26 -7.75 -24.39
CA ASN A 151 -16.56 -8.08 -24.95
C ASN A 151 -17.25 -9.29 -24.28
N VAL A 152 -17.04 -9.47 -22.98
CA VAL A 152 -17.71 -10.46 -22.16
C VAL A 152 -18.78 -9.76 -21.33
N ASP A 153 -20.02 -10.22 -21.46
CA ASP A 153 -21.10 -9.80 -20.55
C ASP A 153 -20.80 -10.38 -19.16
N GLU A 154 -20.29 -9.54 -18.29
CA GLU A 154 -19.85 -9.93 -16.94
C GLU A 154 -21.02 -10.40 -16.04
N SER A 155 -22.29 -10.00 -16.37
CA SER A 155 -23.48 -10.46 -15.66
C SER A 155 -23.77 -11.95 -15.90
N LEU A 156 -23.17 -12.55 -16.91
CA LEU A 156 -23.26 -13.99 -17.20
C LEU A 156 -22.18 -14.81 -16.49
N VAL A 157 -21.31 -14.19 -15.70
CA VAL A 157 -20.34 -14.89 -14.84
C VAL A 157 -20.97 -15.11 -13.46
N ASN A 158 -20.88 -16.32 -12.94
CA ASN A 158 -21.44 -16.65 -11.62
C ASN A 158 -20.42 -16.30 -10.53
N TYR A 159 -20.45 -15.06 -10.04
CA TYR A 159 -19.54 -14.64 -8.99
C TYR A 159 -19.89 -15.25 -7.64
N LYS A 160 -18.87 -15.72 -6.92
CA LYS A 160 -18.95 -16.18 -5.54
C LYS A 160 -18.00 -15.37 -4.68
N TYR A 161 -18.55 -14.63 -3.74
CA TYR A 161 -17.75 -13.77 -2.88
C TYR A 161 -17.39 -14.45 -1.56
N THR A 162 -16.14 -14.27 -1.13
CA THR A 162 -15.67 -14.60 0.21
C THR A 162 -15.31 -13.32 0.96
N ASN A 163 -15.29 -13.35 2.29
CA ASN A 163 -14.97 -12.16 3.06
C ASN A 163 -13.46 -11.88 3.11
N THR A 164 -12.64 -12.94 2.99
CA THR A 164 -11.18 -12.84 3.18
C THR A 164 -10.41 -13.72 2.20
N ALA A 165 -9.15 -13.37 1.93
CA ALA A 165 -8.26 -14.16 1.10
C ALA A 165 -7.98 -15.58 1.67
N PRO A 166 -7.81 -15.81 2.98
CA PRO A 166 -7.70 -17.16 3.56
C PRO A 166 -8.93 -18.03 3.33
N GLU A 167 -10.14 -17.45 3.35
CA GLU A 167 -11.39 -18.17 3.04
C GLU A 167 -11.41 -18.61 1.58
N LEU A 168 -11.13 -17.69 0.64
CA LEU A 168 -11.02 -17.98 -0.78
C LEU A 168 -10.00 -19.11 -1.06
N VAL A 169 -8.80 -19.01 -0.47
CA VAL A 169 -7.76 -20.05 -0.59
C VAL A 169 -8.25 -21.38 -0.08
N THR A 170 -9.00 -21.41 1.02
CA THR A 170 -9.54 -22.63 1.61
C THR A 170 -10.57 -23.26 0.67
N GLU A 171 -11.46 -22.50 0.08
CA GLU A 171 -12.47 -23.02 -0.86
C GLU A 171 -11.84 -23.60 -2.14
N LEU A 172 -10.84 -22.90 -2.69
CA LEU A 172 -10.07 -23.39 -3.85
C LEU A 172 -9.28 -24.67 -3.49
N ALA A 173 -8.61 -24.70 -2.34
CA ALA A 173 -7.82 -25.85 -1.90
C ALA A 173 -8.69 -27.10 -1.65
N LEU A 174 -9.91 -26.93 -1.20
CA LEU A 174 -10.88 -28.02 -0.99
C LEU A 174 -11.65 -28.42 -2.26
N GLY A 175 -11.43 -27.72 -3.38
CA GLY A 175 -12.15 -27.94 -4.63
C GLY A 175 -13.64 -27.56 -4.56
N LYS A 176 -14.06 -26.78 -3.55
CA LYS A 176 -15.44 -26.25 -3.46
C LYS A 176 -15.73 -25.25 -4.57
N VAL A 177 -14.71 -24.50 -4.99
CA VAL A 177 -14.71 -23.69 -6.20
C VAL A 177 -13.51 -24.10 -7.06
N ARG A 178 -13.64 -24.00 -8.37
CA ARG A 178 -12.60 -24.43 -9.30
C ARG A 178 -11.81 -23.30 -9.90
N THR A 179 -12.34 -22.08 -9.83
CA THR A 179 -11.76 -20.86 -10.43
C THR A 179 -11.87 -19.71 -9.46
N GLY A 180 -10.82 -18.91 -9.37
CA GLY A 180 -10.83 -17.73 -8.49
C GLY A 180 -9.80 -16.69 -8.89
N ILE A 181 -10.01 -15.47 -8.37
CA ILE A 181 -9.08 -14.33 -8.48
C ILE A 181 -8.41 -14.15 -7.12
N VAL A 182 -7.12 -14.49 -7.05
CA VAL A 182 -6.40 -14.66 -5.79
C VAL A 182 -5.25 -13.67 -5.71
N PRO A 183 -5.06 -12.92 -4.58
CA PRO A 183 -3.88 -12.08 -4.39
C PRO A 183 -2.61 -12.94 -4.29
N GLU A 184 -1.49 -12.44 -4.82
CA GLU A 184 -0.27 -13.23 -4.99
C GLU A 184 0.24 -13.87 -3.70
N THR A 185 0.27 -13.15 -2.59
CA THR A 185 0.74 -13.70 -1.30
C THR A 185 -0.07 -14.91 -0.83
N SER A 186 -1.37 -14.91 -1.12
CA SER A 186 -2.26 -16.05 -0.86
C SER A 186 -2.09 -17.16 -1.91
N LEU A 187 -1.87 -16.77 -3.17
CA LEU A 187 -1.62 -17.70 -4.29
C LEU A 187 -0.37 -18.52 -4.05
N ALA A 188 0.74 -17.93 -3.60
CA ALA A 188 1.96 -18.67 -3.30
C ALA A 188 1.72 -19.78 -2.24
N THR A 189 0.85 -19.53 -1.27
CA THR A 189 0.43 -20.52 -0.27
C THR A 189 -0.47 -21.60 -0.89
N LEU A 190 -1.42 -21.20 -1.74
CA LEU A 190 -2.37 -22.11 -2.39
C LEU A 190 -1.66 -23.10 -3.32
N LEU A 191 -0.75 -22.64 -4.17
CA LEU A 191 0.00 -23.47 -5.11
C LEU A 191 0.87 -24.52 -4.42
N TYR A 192 1.35 -24.23 -3.21
CA TYR A 192 2.07 -25.20 -2.41
C TYR A 192 1.18 -26.35 -1.91
N LYS A 193 -0.09 -26.04 -1.63
CA LYS A 193 -1.06 -27.01 -1.08
C LYS A 193 -1.84 -27.76 -2.16
N HIS A 194 -1.98 -27.22 -3.36
CA HIS A 194 -2.83 -27.75 -4.41
C HIS A 194 -2.15 -27.72 -5.79
N SER A 195 -1.61 -28.83 -6.23
CA SER A 195 -0.85 -28.96 -7.50
C SER A 195 -1.72 -28.94 -8.77
N GLY A 196 -3.04 -29.03 -8.65
CA GLY A 196 -3.99 -29.08 -9.79
C GLY A 196 -4.43 -27.72 -10.33
N LEU A 197 -4.12 -26.64 -9.63
CA LEU A 197 -4.47 -25.27 -10.06
C LEU A 197 -3.42 -24.72 -11.03
N LYS A 198 -3.91 -24.04 -12.07
CA LYS A 198 -3.07 -23.33 -13.04
C LYS A 198 -3.29 -21.83 -12.91
N ILE A 199 -2.22 -21.06 -12.98
CA ILE A 199 -2.27 -19.60 -13.17
C ILE A 199 -2.49 -19.35 -14.64
N LEU A 200 -3.53 -18.59 -15.00
CA LEU A 200 -3.83 -18.25 -16.40
C LEU A 200 -3.31 -16.88 -16.78
N SER A 201 -3.58 -15.87 -15.96
CA SER A 201 -3.12 -14.50 -16.18
C SER A 201 -3.11 -13.72 -14.86
N SER A 202 -2.28 -12.67 -14.79
CA SER A 202 -2.46 -11.63 -13.77
C SER A 202 -3.53 -10.64 -14.20
N THR A 203 -4.21 -10.02 -13.23
CA THR A 203 -5.14 -8.93 -13.50
C THR A 203 -4.43 -7.72 -14.10
N ASN A 204 -3.16 -7.46 -13.69
CA ASN A 204 -2.37 -6.36 -14.26
C ASN A 204 -2.18 -6.54 -15.76
N LYS A 205 -1.71 -7.71 -16.19
CA LYS A 205 -1.52 -8.02 -17.61
C LYS A 205 -2.84 -7.98 -18.39
N ALA A 206 -3.90 -8.56 -17.83
CA ALA A 206 -5.22 -8.52 -18.47
C ALA A 206 -5.76 -7.08 -18.60
N TYR A 207 -5.48 -6.22 -17.62
CA TYR A 207 -5.81 -4.80 -17.65
C TYR A 207 -5.01 -4.06 -18.73
N GLU A 208 -3.68 -4.27 -18.80
CA GLU A 208 -2.83 -3.69 -19.84
C GLU A 208 -3.32 -4.03 -21.24
N GLU A 209 -3.67 -5.30 -21.46
CA GLU A 209 -4.16 -5.80 -22.74
C GLU A 209 -5.55 -5.23 -23.09
N ALA A 210 -6.49 -5.22 -22.12
CA ALA A 210 -7.86 -4.75 -22.32
C ALA A 210 -7.92 -3.24 -22.60
N PHE A 211 -7.20 -2.43 -21.85
CA PHE A 211 -7.27 -0.97 -21.91
C PHE A 211 -6.12 -0.32 -22.71
N SER A 212 -5.16 -1.12 -23.20
CA SER A 212 -3.95 -0.62 -23.89
C SER A 212 -3.13 0.39 -23.05
N ILE A 213 -3.05 0.16 -21.73
CA ILE A 213 -2.36 1.01 -20.75
C ILE A 213 -1.14 0.27 -20.22
N LEU A 214 0.05 0.68 -20.64
CA LEU A 214 1.32 0.09 -20.18
C LEU A 214 1.58 0.41 -18.69
N GLY A 215 2.17 -0.54 -17.98
CA GLY A 215 2.47 -0.42 -16.55
C GLY A 215 1.31 -0.85 -15.65
N GLY A 216 0.14 -1.15 -16.23
CA GLY A 216 -1.02 -1.64 -15.50
C GLY A 216 -1.73 -0.59 -14.65
N TYR A 217 -2.41 -1.03 -13.59
CA TYR A 217 -3.16 -0.17 -12.70
C TYR A 217 -2.50 -0.05 -11.32
N PRO A 218 -2.53 1.15 -10.69
CA PRO A 218 -2.01 1.33 -9.34
C PRO A 218 -2.89 0.56 -8.34
N GLN A 219 -2.33 -0.41 -7.63
CA GLN A 219 -3.04 -1.15 -6.59
C GLN A 219 -2.86 -0.51 -5.23
N PHE A 220 -1.66 -0.02 -4.93
CA PHE A 220 -1.33 0.65 -3.68
C PHE A 220 -0.67 2.00 -3.95
N SER A 221 -1.03 2.98 -3.14
CA SER A 221 -0.57 4.36 -3.23
C SER A 221 0.05 4.85 -1.93
N VAL A 222 1.04 5.73 -2.04
CA VAL A 222 1.52 6.56 -0.94
C VAL A 222 0.73 7.86 -0.97
N VAL A 223 0.08 8.18 0.14
CA VAL A 223 -0.60 9.47 0.31
C VAL A 223 0.07 10.28 1.42
N VAL A 224 0.18 11.58 1.19
CA VAL A 224 0.77 12.55 2.11
C VAL A 224 -0.26 13.60 2.48
N LYS A 225 -0.37 13.91 3.78
CA LYS A 225 -1.28 14.97 4.26
C LYS A 225 -0.82 16.33 3.76
N LYS A 226 -1.70 17.10 3.11
CA LYS A 226 -1.37 18.38 2.46
C LYS A 226 -0.69 19.39 3.38
N ASP A 227 -1.26 19.58 4.58
CA ASP A 227 -0.72 20.54 5.54
C ASP A 227 0.67 20.12 6.04
N PHE A 228 0.89 18.83 6.21
CA PHE A 228 2.19 18.29 6.57
C PHE A 228 3.21 18.50 5.43
N ALA A 229 2.86 18.14 4.22
CA ALA A 229 3.72 18.24 3.04
C ALA A 229 4.18 19.69 2.79
N THR A 230 3.26 20.67 2.91
CA THR A 230 3.57 22.10 2.71
C THR A 230 4.68 22.60 3.64
N GLY A 231 4.71 22.12 4.88
CA GLY A 231 5.70 22.58 5.87
C GLY A 231 6.91 21.67 6.03
N ASN A 232 6.96 20.51 5.35
CA ASN A 232 7.96 19.45 5.57
C ASN A 232 8.35 18.76 4.26
N LYS A 233 8.49 19.51 3.18
CA LYS A 233 8.78 18.96 1.84
C LYS A 233 10.04 18.10 1.83
N GLU A 234 11.12 18.58 2.47
CA GLU A 234 12.41 17.87 2.54
C GLU A 234 12.25 16.49 3.22
N TYR A 235 11.45 16.44 4.30
CA TYR A 235 11.12 15.16 4.94
C TYR A 235 10.36 14.22 4.01
N VAL A 236 9.36 14.73 3.28
CA VAL A 236 8.57 13.93 2.33
C VAL A 236 9.46 13.38 1.22
N ASP A 237 10.29 14.23 0.63
CA ASP A 237 11.21 13.82 -0.44
C ASP A 237 12.19 12.74 0.05
N THR A 238 12.76 12.92 1.26
CA THR A 238 13.66 11.93 1.89
C THR A 238 12.93 10.63 2.21
N PHE A 239 11.68 10.72 2.70
CA PHE A 239 10.85 9.55 2.96
C PHE A 239 10.60 8.74 1.67
N LEU A 240 10.23 9.41 0.58
CA LEU A 240 9.96 8.76 -0.72
C LEU A 240 11.21 8.04 -1.26
N LEU A 241 12.39 8.66 -1.15
CA LEU A 241 13.66 8.02 -1.53
C LEU A 241 13.93 6.77 -0.68
N ASN A 242 13.79 6.88 0.63
CA ASN A 242 14.00 5.76 1.55
C ASN A 242 12.97 4.64 1.34
N LEU A 243 11.73 4.99 0.98
CA LEU A 243 10.69 4.02 0.66
C LEU A 243 11.03 3.25 -0.62
N LYS A 244 11.53 3.95 -1.65
CA LYS A 244 12.05 3.29 -2.85
C LYS A 244 13.13 2.27 -2.49
N GLU A 245 14.12 2.66 -1.69
CA GLU A 245 15.17 1.75 -1.24
C GLU A 245 14.64 0.58 -0.39
N SER A 246 13.54 0.79 0.36
CA SER A 246 12.89 -0.27 1.11
C SER A 246 12.21 -1.27 0.17
N ILE A 247 11.55 -0.81 -0.87
CA ILE A 247 10.92 -1.65 -1.89
C ILE A 247 11.98 -2.43 -2.69
N ASP A 248 13.07 -1.78 -3.10
CA ASP A 248 14.19 -2.44 -3.76
C ASP A 248 14.77 -3.54 -2.85
N PHE A 249 14.94 -3.27 -1.55
CA PHE A 249 15.38 -4.27 -0.58
C PHE A 249 14.41 -5.46 -0.46
N VAL A 250 13.10 -5.20 -0.45
CA VAL A 250 12.07 -6.27 -0.39
C VAL A 250 12.17 -7.19 -1.61
N ASN A 251 12.34 -6.61 -2.80
CA ASN A 251 12.50 -7.36 -4.04
C ASN A 251 13.77 -8.21 -4.07
N ASP A 252 14.89 -7.67 -3.58
CA ASP A 252 16.20 -8.31 -3.59
C ASP A 252 16.38 -9.31 -2.43
N ASN A 253 15.74 -9.06 -1.29
CA ASN A 253 15.93 -9.82 -0.05
C ASN A 253 14.61 -10.28 0.59
N PRO A 254 13.72 -10.99 -0.15
CA PRO A 254 12.34 -11.25 0.28
C PRO A 254 12.24 -12.11 1.55
N LEU A 255 13.20 -12.99 1.80
CA LEU A 255 13.24 -13.77 3.06
C LEU A 255 13.47 -12.88 4.27
N GLN A 256 14.41 -11.94 4.17
CA GLN A 256 14.72 -11.01 5.26
C GLN A 256 13.60 -9.98 5.42
N ALA A 257 13.05 -9.47 4.31
CA ALA A 257 11.90 -8.58 4.32
C ALA A 257 10.67 -9.24 4.99
N GLY A 258 10.42 -10.51 4.68
CA GLY A 258 9.38 -11.29 5.35
C GLY A 258 9.60 -11.45 6.85
N ALA A 259 10.87 -11.65 7.29
CA ALA A 259 11.20 -11.70 8.72
C ALA A 259 10.93 -10.34 9.41
N TYR A 260 11.28 -9.23 8.76
CA TYR A 260 10.93 -7.89 9.27
C TYR A 260 9.41 -7.68 9.31
N GLY A 261 8.69 -8.18 8.30
CA GLY A 261 7.23 -8.15 8.29
C GLY A 261 6.61 -8.92 9.44
N GLU A 262 7.10 -10.11 9.79
CA GLU A 262 6.62 -10.87 10.95
C GLU A 262 6.81 -10.10 12.26
N GLU A 263 7.93 -9.40 12.44
CA GLU A 263 8.17 -8.57 13.62
C GLU A 263 7.23 -7.35 13.69
N LEU A 264 6.73 -6.90 12.54
CA LEU A 264 5.71 -5.84 12.42
C LEU A 264 4.28 -6.37 12.43
N ASN A 265 4.09 -7.66 12.72
CA ASN A 265 2.79 -8.36 12.69
C ASN A 265 2.10 -8.36 11.31
N ILE A 266 2.86 -8.29 10.22
CA ILE A 266 2.33 -8.46 8.86
C ILE A 266 2.19 -9.96 8.59
N PRO A 267 0.99 -10.46 8.21
CA PRO A 267 0.70 -11.91 8.14
C PRO A 267 1.24 -12.57 6.87
N ILE A 268 2.44 -12.21 6.42
CA ILE A 268 3.12 -12.78 5.24
C ILE A 268 4.39 -13.49 5.71
N LYS A 269 4.38 -14.83 5.64
CA LYS A 269 5.53 -15.62 6.05
C LYS A 269 6.74 -15.40 5.13
N PRO A 270 7.99 -15.36 5.64
CA PRO A 270 9.20 -15.14 4.85
C PRO A 270 9.31 -16.07 3.63
N GLN A 271 9.00 -17.36 3.81
CA GLN A 271 9.05 -18.35 2.74
C GLN A 271 7.95 -18.14 1.69
N VAL A 272 6.80 -17.61 2.08
CA VAL A 272 5.72 -17.24 1.17
C VAL A 272 6.15 -16.03 0.34
N LEU A 273 6.63 -14.97 0.99
CA LEU A 273 7.11 -13.77 0.31
C LEU A 273 8.23 -14.09 -0.69
N SER A 274 9.22 -14.90 -0.30
CA SER A 274 10.31 -15.32 -1.18
C SER A 274 9.86 -16.03 -2.47
N ARG A 275 8.72 -16.74 -2.43
CA ARG A 275 8.13 -17.39 -3.61
C ARG A 275 7.23 -16.46 -4.41
N ALA A 276 6.60 -15.51 -3.74
CA ALA A 276 5.61 -14.59 -4.30
C ALA A 276 6.23 -13.39 -4.98
N ILE A 277 7.36 -12.88 -4.46
CA ILE A 277 7.85 -11.51 -4.70
C ILE A 277 7.93 -11.12 -6.18
N LYS A 278 8.39 -12.01 -7.05
CA LYS A 278 8.50 -11.74 -8.50
C LYS A 278 7.15 -11.53 -9.19
N ARG A 279 6.05 -11.89 -8.52
CA ARG A 279 4.68 -11.74 -9.02
C ARG A 279 3.87 -10.74 -8.20
N CYS A 280 4.48 -10.13 -7.18
CA CYS A 280 3.82 -9.10 -6.36
C CYS A 280 3.72 -7.75 -7.07
N ASN A 281 4.41 -7.55 -8.19
CA ASN A 281 4.49 -6.28 -8.93
C ASN A 281 4.78 -5.09 -8.00
N LEU A 282 5.68 -5.32 -7.02
CA LEU A 282 6.06 -4.31 -6.05
C LEU A 282 7.10 -3.40 -6.67
N GLU A 283 6.71 -2.17 -6.99
CA GLU A 283 7.53 -1.18 -7.68
C GLU A 283 7.18 0.22 -7.21
N PHE A 284 8.20 1.03 -6.93
CA PHE A 284 8.02 2.43 -6.58
C PHE A 284 8.05 3.29 -7.84
N ILE A 285 6.96 4.01 -8.10
CA ILE A 285 6.85 4.95 -9.23
C ILE A 285 6.29 6.27 -8.70
N LEU A 286 7.02 7.38 -8.90
CA LEU A 286 6.52 8.71 -8.53
C LEU A 286 5.21 9.02 -9.27
N VAL A 287 4.33 9.76 -8.61
CA VAL A 287 3.00 10.02 -9.17
C VAL A 287 3.05 10.75 -10.51
N ASP A 288 4.00 11.66 -10.71
CA ASP A 288 4.17 12.38 -11.98
C ASP A 288 4.52 11.45 -13.15
N GLU A 289 5.24 10.35 -12.89
CA GLU A 289 5.58 9.34 -13.89
C GLU A 289 4.44 8.36 -14.17
N PHE A 290 3.47 8.24 -13.25
CA PHE A 290 2.36 7.29 -13.31
C PHE A 290 0.97 7.94 -13.33
N LYS A 291 0.91 9.27 -13.49
CA LYS A 291 -0.31 10.07 -13.44
C LYS A 291 -1.38 9.56 -14.41
N LYS A 292 -1.00 9.28 -15.66
CA LYS A 292 -1.93 8.76 -16.67
C LYS A 292 -2.59 7.46 -16.23
N ASN A 293 -1.85 6.53 -15.63
CA ASN A 293 -2.38 5.27 -15.14
C ASN A 293 -3.40 5.49 -14.01
N TYR A 294 -3.16 6.47 -13.12
CA TYR A 294 -4.11 6.86 -12.09
C TYR A 294 -5.40 7.43 -12.68
N GLU A 295 -5.30 8.40 -13.60
CA GLU A 295 -6.44 9.05 -14.25
C GLU A 295 -7.35 8.03 -14.94
N GLU A 296 -6.75 7.17 -15.77
CA GLU A 296 -7.48 6.10 -16.47
C GLU A 296 -8.11 5.10 -15.48
N TYR A 297 -7.38 4.71 -14.44
CA TYR A 297 -7.88 3.77 -13.46
C TYR A 297 -9.03 4.35 -12.63
N PHE A 298 -8.97 5.61 -12.20
CA PHE A 298 -10.06 6.26 -11.49
C PHE A 298 -11.31 6.39 -12.37
N ASN A 299 -11.15 6.69 -13.66
CA ASN A 299 -12.26 6.71 -14.61
C ASN A 299 -12.90 5.31 -14.77
N ILE A 300 -12.08 4.26 -14.86
CA ILE A 300 -12.57 2.90 -14.94
C ILE A 300 -13.34 2.52 -13.66
N LEU A 301 -12.76 2.74 -12.48
CA LEU A 301 -13.43 2.46 -11.21
C LEU A 301 -14.75 3.22 -11.11
N TYR A 302 -14.78 4.51 -11.42
CA TYR A 302 -15.97 5.34 -11.40
C TYR A 302 -17.07 4.83 -12.33
N ASN A 303 -16.73 4.46 -13.57
CA ASN A 303 -17.69 4.01 -14.58
C ASN A 303 -18.35 2.66 -14.25
N TYR A 304 -17.67 1.81 -13.48
CA TYR A 304 -18.17 0.49 -13.10
C TYR A 304 -18.74 0.46 -11.67
N ASN A 305 -18.20 1.26 -10.78
CA ASN A 305 -18.66 1.42 -9.41
C ASN A 305 -18.18 2.77 -8.88
N ASN A 306 -19.01 3.81 -8.96
CA ASN A 306 -18.64 5.16 -8.54
C ASN A 306 -18.28 5.24 -7.04
N GLU A 307 -18.89 4.40 -6.20
CA GLU A 307 -18.55 4.32 -4.77
C GLU A 307 -17.11 3.87 -4.53
N ALA A 308 -16.50 3.14 -5.47
CA ALA A 308 -15.09 2.73 -5.37
C ALA A 308 -14.11 3.90 -5.33
N VAL A 309 -14.52 5.07 -5.83
CA VAL A 309 -13.73 6.31 -5.81
C VAL A 309 -14.38 7.42 -4.98
N GLY A 310 -15.41 7.10 -4.17
CA GLY A 310 -16.12 8.10 -3.35
C GLY A 310 -17.08 9.01 -4.14
N GLY A 311 -17.72 8.48 -5.18
CA GLY A 311 -18.82 9.13 -5.89
C GLY A 311 -18.44 10.09 -7.02
N THR A 312 -17.18 10.49 -7.14
CA THR A 312 -16.66 11.34 -8.23
C THR A 312 -15.26 10.91 -8.64
N VAL A 313 -14.88 11.17 -9.90
CA VAL A 313 -13.48 11.01 -10.31
C VAL A 313 -12.66 12.11 -9.64
N PRO A 314 -11.57 11.80 -8.89
CA PRO A 314 -10.73 12.82 -8.28
C PRO A 314 -10.14 13.78 -9.32
N ASP A 315 -10.07 15.07 -8.99
CA ASP A 315 -9.42 16.06 -9.84
C ASP A 315 -7.88 16.06 -9.70
N GLU A 316 -7.20 16.86 -10.51
CA GLU A 316 -5.73 16.93 -10.54
C GLU A 316 -5.08 17.36 -9.21
N SER A 317 -5.84 17.93 -8.27
CA SER A 317 -5.29 18.33 -6.97
C SER A 317 -5.07 17.14 -6.03
N ILE A 318 -5.50 15.93 -6.43
CA ILE A 318 -5.17 14.69 -5.72
C ILE A 318 -3.68 14.37 -5.79
N TYR A 319 -2.96 14.86 -6.81
CA TYR A 319 -1.55 14.54 -7.00
C TYR A 319 -0.64 15.52 -6.23
N TYR A 320 0.30 14.97 -5.48
CA TYR A 320 1.37 15.71 -4.79
C TYR A 320 2.35 16.25 -5.84
N LYS A 321 2.87 17.52 -5.61
CA LYS A 321 3.77 18.24 -6.52
C LYS A 321 5.08 18.63 -5.86
#